data_491b12bdd5acc945a0fc3093a2090697
#
_entry.id   491b12bdd5acc945a0fc3093a2090697
#
_cell.length_a   1.000
_cell.length_b   1.000
_cell.length_c   1.000
_cell.angle_alpha   90.00
_cell.angle_beta   90.00
_cell.angle_gamma   90.00
#
_symmetry.space_group_name_H-M   'P 1'
#
loop_
_entity.id
_entity.type
_entity.pdbx_description
1 polymer ?
#
loop_
_entity_poly.entity_id
_entity_poly.type
_entity_poly.pdbx_seq_one_letter_code
_entity_poly.pdbx_strand_id
1 'polypeptide(L)'
;MGYRSHVVLAVAEPLVPQFMVTMAKCSEARAMCFGDTDNHSRDFQDEKGSFFFEWHNIKWYDSFEEIQAITDFMDWAQDRLKIGDNEIDGEDHYRFVRIGEEYDDIETRGWGFEIHPVRSIEY
;
A
#
# COMPACT_ATOMS: atom_id res chain seq x y z
N MET A 1 -4.27 13.05 21.25
CA MET A 1 -4.73 12.94 19.87
C MET A 1 -3.53 12.95 18.93
N GLY A 2 -3.35 11.94 18.13
CA GLY A 2 -2.24 11.86 17.21
C GLY A 2 -2.57 12.48 15.86
N TYR A 3 -1.53 12.68 15.07
CA TYR A 3 -1.65 13.08 13.67
C TYR A 3 -2.27 11.94 12.84
N ARG A 4 -3.29 12.24 12.06
CA ARG A 4 -4.05 11.22 11.31
C ARG A 4 -3.87 11.43 9.81
N SER A 5 -3.96 10.33 9.07
CA SER A 5 -3.81 10.34 7.62
C SER A 5 -4.92 9.51 6.96
N HIS A 6 -5.21 9.87 5.71
CA HIS A 6 -5.97 9.02 4.79
C HIS A 6 -4.96 8.30 3.91
N VAL A 7 -4.98 6.97 3.90
CA VAL A 7 -3.97 6.16 3.22
C VAL A 7 -4.63 5.14 2.30
N VAL A 8 -4.10 5.01 1.09
CA VAL A 8 -4.51 4.02 0.11
C VAL A 8 -3.26 3.27 -0.37
N LEU A 9 -3.36 1.95 -0.42
CA LEU A 9 -2.32 1.08 -0.99
C LEU A 9 -2.97 0.09 -1.94
N ALA A 10 -2.50 0.04 -3.17
CA ALA A 10 -2.92 -0.96 -4.16
C ALA A 10 -1.71 -1.78 -4.58
N VAL A 11 -1.87 -3.10 -4.64
CA VAL A 11 -0.81 -4.06 -4.96
C VAL A 11 -1.29 -4.95 -6.09
N ALA A 12 -0.57 -4.95 -7.22
CA ALA A 12 -0.90 -5.80 -8.35
C ALA A 12 -0.44 -7.25 -8.11
N GLU A 13 -1.04 -8.16 -8.82
CA GLU A 13 -0.86 -9.61 -8.63
C GLU A 13 0.61 -10.05 -8.59
N PRO A 14 1.53 -9.57 -9.46
CA PRO A 14 2.92 -10.01 -9.40
C PRO A 14 3.63 -9.73 -8.08
N LEU A 15 3.20 -8.72 -7.33
CA LEU A 15 3.82 -8.36 -6.04
C LEU A 15 3.09 -8.99 -4.84
N VAL A 16 1.93 -9.58 -5.03
CA VAL A 16 1.11 -10.11 -3.93
C VAL A 16 1.84 -11.21 -3.14
N PRO A 17 2.55 -12.17 -3.75
CA PRO A 17 3.25 -13.18 -2.95
C PRO A 17 4.23 -12.58 -1.94
N GLN A 18 5.04 -11.60 -2.34
CA GLN A 18 5.97 -10.95 -1.43
C GLN A 18 5.24 -10.10 -0.39
N PHE A 19 4.16 -9.45 -0.78
CA PHE A 19 3.32 -8.71 0.16
C PHE A 19 2.79 -9.64 1.25
N MET A 20 2.31 -10.82 0.88
CA MET A 20 1.78 -11.81 1.84
C MET A 20 2.88 -12.34 2.76
N VAL A 21 4.10 -12.54 2.26
CA VAL A 21 5.24 -12.93 3.09
C VAL A 21 5.52 -11.84 4.14
N THR A 22 5.49 -10.59 3.73
CA THR A 22 5.69 -9.45 4.64
C THR A 22 4.61 -9.41 5.72
N MET A 23 3.35 -9.60 5.34
CA MET A 23 2.23 -9.63 6.29
C MET A 23 2.33 -10.81 7.26
N ALA A 24 2.83 -11.95 6.80
CA ALA A 24 3.00 -13.12 7.65
C ALA A 24 4.04 -12.91 8.75
N LYS A 25 5.00 -12.00 8.54
CA LYS A 25 6.07 -11.73 9.50
C LYS A 25 5.69 -10.70 10.57
N CYS A 26 4.60 -9.97 10.37
CA CYS A 26 4.19 -8.89 11.29
C CYS A 26 2.70 -9.01 11.56
N SER A 27 2.34 -9.47 12.75
CA SER A 27 0.93 -9.68 13.11
C SER A 27 0.15 -8.36 13.15
N GLU A 28 0.78 -7.28 13.54
CA GLU A 28 0.16 -5.95 13.56
C GLU A 28 -0.17 -5.48 12.15
N ALA A 29 0.74 -5.67 11.19
CA ALA A 29 0.50 -5.30 9.80
C ALA A 29 -0.61 -6.17 9.20
N ARG A 30 -0.60 -7.47 9.48
CA ARG A 30 -1.65 -8.38 9.01
C ARG A 30 -3.02 -7.97 9.56
N ALA A 31 -3.10 -7.62 10.83
CA ALA A 31 -4.35 -7.17 11.44
C ALA A 31 -4.82 -5.85 10.82
N MET A 32 -3.91 -4.93 10.56
CA MET A 32 -4.24 -3.65 9.94
C MET A 32 -4.78 -3.82 8.53
N CYS A 33 -4.23 -4.74 7.75
CA CYS A 33 -4.62 -4.95 6.34
C CYS A 33 -5.84 -5.87 6.22
N PHE A 34 -5.91 -6.93 7.01
CA PHE A 34 -6.91 -8.00 6.82
C PHE A 34 -7.83 -8.21 8.02
N GLY A 35 -7.59 -7.52 9.13
CA GLY A 35 -8.39 -7.67 10.34
C GLY A 35 -9.75 -7.00 10.26
N ASP A 36 -9.88 -5.96 9.44
CA ASP A 36 -11.13 -5.25 9.19
C ASP A 36 -11.55 -5.53 7.76
N THR A 37 -12.70 -6.17 7.57
CA THR A 37 -13.19 -6.57 6.25
C THR A 37 -13.62 -5.38 5.38
N ASP A 38 -13.83 -4.21 5.97
CA ASP A 38 -14.33 -3.04 5.24
C ASP A 38 -13.21 -2.21 4.62
N ASN A 39 -11.95 -2.47 4.96
CA ASN A 39 -10.84 -1.62 4.51
C ASN A 39 -10.07 -2.20 3.32
N HIS A 40 -10.43 -3.37 2.81
CA HIS A 40 -9.72 -3.96 1.69
C HIS A 40 -10.67 -4.60 0.68
N SER A 41 -10.20 -4.69 -0.55
CA SER A 41 -10.93 -5.36 -1.62
C SER A 41 -9.95 -6.02 -2.58
N ARG A 42 -10.46 -6.91 -3.42
CA ARG A 42 -9.68 -7.62 -4.44
C ARG A 42 -10.07 -7.15 -5.84
N ASP A 43 -9.19 -7.44 -6.78
CA ASP A 43 -9.39 -7.16 -8.21
C ASP A 43 -9.71 -5.68 -8.45
N PHE A 44 -8.92 -4.82 -7.82
CA PHE A 44 -9.10 -3.37 -7.87
C PHE A 44 -8.88 -2.85 -9.29
N GLN A 45 -9.78 -2.00 -9.77
CA GLN A 45 -9.74 -1.43 -11.13
C GLN A 45 -9.60 -2.52 -12.21
N ASP A 46 -10.30 -3.64 -12.02
CA ASP A 46 -10.31 -4.79 -12.93
C ASP A 46 -8.95 -5.50 -13.09
N GLU A 47 -7.98 -5.21 -12.23
CA GLU A 47 -6.70 -5.91 -12.16
C GLU A 47 -6.87 -7.21 -11.37
N LYS A 48 -6.99 -8.33 -12.07
CA LYS A 48 -7.17 -9.64 -11.44
C LYS A 48 -6.03 -9.99 -10.51
N GLY A 49 -6.38 -10.48 -9.31
CA GLY A 49 -5.40 -10.88 -8.31
C GLY A 49 -4.81 -9.74 -7.50
N SER A 50 -5.22 -8.51 -7.76
CA SER A 50 -4.74 -7.35 -7.01
C SER A 50 -5.46 -7.22 -5.68
N PHE A 51 -4.83 -6.46 -4.77
CA PHE A 51 -5.43 -6.04 -3.51
C PHE A 51 -5.44 -4.52 -3.44
N PHE A 52 -6.48 -3.99 -2.81
CA PHE A 52 -6.61 -2.57 -2.52
C PHE A 52 -6.93 -2.41 -1.04
N PHE A 53 -6.22 -1.49 -0.38
CA PHE A 53 -6.41 -1.18 1.03
C PHE A 53 -6.65 0.31 1.19
N GLU A 54 -7.56 0.66 2.08
CA GLU A 54 -7.84 2.05 2.39
C GLU A 54 -8.07 2.23 3.89
N TRP A 55 -7.40 3.22 4.46
CA TRP A 55 -7.53 3.55 5.87
C TRP A 55 -7.87 5.03 6.01
N HIS A 56 -8.92 5.32 6.77
CA HIS A 56 -9.31 6.67 7.10
C HIS A 56 -8.90 6.97 8.54
N ASN A 57 -8.34 8.16 8.79
CA ASN A 57 -7.96 8.61 10.12
C ASN A 57 -6.99 7.65 10.84
N ILE A 58 -6.03 7.13 10.10
CA ILE A 58 -5.03 6.22 10.64
C ILE A 58 -3.80 6.98 11.14
N LYS A 59 -3.20 6.50 12.22
CA LYS A 59 -1.90 6.98 12.70
C LYS A 59 -0.79 6.29 11.89
N TRP A 60 -0.29 6.98 10.89
CA TRP A 60 0.74 6.44 10.00
C TRP A 60 2.11 6.93 10.46
N TYR A 61 2.66 6.30 11.50
CA TYR A 61 3.93 6.69 12.09
C TYR A 61 5.03 5.69 11.76
N ASP A 62 6.18 6.21 11.31
CA ASP A 62 7.31 5.38 10.91
C ASP A 62 7.86 4.51 12.04
N SER A 63 7.60 4.86 13.29
CA SER A 63 8.03 4.08 14.45
C SER A 63 7.16 2.84 14.71
N PHE A 64 5.99 2.73 14.10
CA PHE A 64 5.10 1.58 14.30
C PHE A 64 5.55 0.40 13.45
N GLU A 65 5.56 -0.80 14.03
CA GLU A 65 6.00 -2.03 13.35
C GLU A 65 5.18 -2.31 12.09
N GLU A 66 3.85 -2.11 12.14
CA GLU A 66 2.99 -2.32 10.98
C GLU A 66 3.32 -1.37 9.84
N ILE A 67 3.68 -0.14 10.15
CA ILE A 67 4.06 0.85 9.15
C ILE A 67 5.44 0.52 8.58
N GLN A 68 6.39 0.10 9.41
CA GLN A 68 7.71 -0.35 8.97
C GLN A 68 7.61 -1.54 8.03
N ALA A 69 6.73 -2.50 8.33
CA ALA A 69 6.53 -3.68 7.47
C ALA A 69 6.04 -3.27 6.08
N ILE A 70 5.08 -2.36 6.00
CA ILE A 70 4.55 -1.89 4.70
C ILE A 70 5.61 -1.05 3.98
N THR A 71 6.34 -0.20 4.69
CA THR A 71 7.42 0.59 4.11
C THR A 71 8.52 -0.31 3.55
N ASP A 72 8.92 -1.35 4.27
CA ASP A 72 9.90 -2.32 3.80
C ASP A 72 9.43 -3.03 2.54
N PHE A 73 8.14 -3.39 2.47
CA PHE A 73 7.56 -3.95 1.25
C PHE A 73 7.68 -2.97 0.08
N MET A 74 7.34 -1.70 0.30
CA MET A 74 7.43 -0.68 -0.75
C MET A 74 8.87 -0.40 -1.18
N ASP A 75 9.82 -0.43 -0.24
CA ASP A 75 11.24 -0.27 -0.56
C ASP A 75 11.74 -1.40 -1.46
N TRP A 76 11.30 -2.63 -1.20
CA TRP A 76 11.58 -3.76 -2.08
C TRP A 76 10.91 -3.58 -3.44
N ALA A 77 9.65 -3.14 -3.46
CA ALA A 77 8.85 -3.05 -4.68
C ALA A 77 9.26 -1.91 -5.62
N GLN A 78 10.04 -0.94 -5.13
CA GLN A 78 10.45 0.19 -5.99
C GLN A 78 11.53 -0.16 -7.00
N ASP A 79 12.17 -1.32 -6.85
CA ASP A 79 13.28 -1.74 -7.69
C ASP A 79 12.82 -2.58 -8.88
N ARG A 80 13.74 -2.84 -9.78
CA ARG A 80 13.53 -3.82 -10.83
C ARG A 80 13.62 -5.21 -10.24
N LEU A 81 12.57 -6.00 -10.41
CA LEU A 81 12.40 -7.28 -9.73
C LEU A 81 12.42 -8.43 -10.71
N LYS A 82 12.91 -9.58 -10.23
CA LYS A 82 12.82 -10.84 -10.97
C LYS A 82 11.78 -11.73 -10.28
N ILE A 83 10.65 -11.93 -10.95
CA ILE A 83 9.56 -12.77 -10.47
C ILE A 83 9.50 -13.98 -11.37
N GLY A 84 9.92 -15.17 -10.83
CA GLY A 84 10.08 -16.36 -11.64
C GLY A 84 11.14 -16.12 -12.71
N ASP A 85 10.78 -16.31 -13.98
CA ASP A 85 11.66 -16.08 -15.13
C ASP A 85 11.53 -14.68 -15.74
N ASN A 86 10.67 -13.82 -15.18
CA ASN A 86 10.37 -12.51 -15.73
C ASN A 86 11.00 -11.41 -14.91
N GLU A 87 11.54 -10.40 -15.58
CA GLU A 87 11.93 -9.14 -14.95
C GLU A 87 10.78 -8.15 -15.08
N ILE A 88 10.45 -7.49 -13.98
CA ILE A 88 9.41 -6.45 -13.96
C ILE A 88 9.94 -5.22 -13.24
N ASP A 89 9.37 -4.08 -13.57
CA ASP A 89 9.61 -2.85 -12.82
C ASP A 89 8.58 -2.81 -11.68
N GLY A 90 9.05 -2.98 -10.45
CA GLY A 90 8.14 -3.07 -9.30
C GLY A 90 7.28 -1.83 -9.13
N GLU A 91 7.80 -0.64 -9.47
CA GLU A 91 7.05 0.61 -9.35
C GLU A 91 5.78 0.64 -10.19
N ASP A 92 5.73 -0.14 -11.29
CA ASP A 92 4.55 -0.20 -12.16
C ASP A 92 3.47 -1.11 -11.61
N HIS A 93 3.70 -1.78 -10.48
CA HIS A 93 2.83 -2.81 -9.95
C HIS A 93 2.28 -2.51 -8.57
N TYR A 94 2.52 -1.29 -8.04
CA TYR A 94 1.88 -0.85 -6.82
C TYR A 94 1.67 0.67 -6.84
N ARG A 95 0.76 1.13 -5.99
CA ARG A 95 0.53 2.55 -5.79
C ARG A 95 0.22 2.81 -4.32
N PHE A 96 0.89 3.78 -3.74
CA PHE A 96 0.67 4.22 -2.37
C PHE A 96 0.41 5.72 -2.38
N VAL A 97 -0.64 6.14 -1.67
CA VAL A 97 -0.95 7.55 -1.50
C VAL A 97 -1.33 7.78 -0.04
N ARG A 98 -0.70 8.76 0.59
CA ARG A 98 -1.04 9.19 1.94
C ARG A 98 -1.28 10.69 1.93
N ILE A 99 -2.40 11.10 2.51
CA ILE A 99 -2.72 12.51 2.73
C ILE A 99 -2.86 12.72 4.23
N GLY A 100 -2.02 13.58 4.79
CA GLY A 100 -2.06 13.94 6.21
C GLY A 100 -3.03 15.06 6.50
N GLU A 101 -3.00 15.54 7.73
CA GLU A 101 -3.90 16.60 8.18
C GLU A 101 -3.51 17.99 7.64
N GLU A 102 -2.23 18.20 7.34
CA GLU A 102 -1.78 19.46 6.76
C GLU A 102 -2.00 19.47 5.25
N TYR A 103 -2.32 20.64 4.72
CA TYR A 103 -2.76 20.81 3.33
C TYR A 103 -1.77 20.25 2.31
N ASP A 104 -0.48 20.41 2.56
CA ASP A 104 0.58 20.00 1.65
C ASP A 104 1.27 18.68 2.05
N ASP A 105 0.77 18.00 3.08
CA ASP A 105 1.34 16.73 3.52
C ASP A 105 0.77 15.58 2.67
N ILE A 106 1.36 15.39 1.50
CA ILE A 106 0.97 14.36 0.54
C ILE A 106 2.20 13.54 0.20
N GLU A 107 2.09 12.21 0.33
CA GLU A 107 3.13 11.27 -0.01
C GLU A 107 2.62 10.27 -1.04
N THR A 108 3.39 10.03 -2.10
CA THR A 108 3.02 9.07 -3.14
C THR A 108 4.19 8.17 -3.46
N ARG A 109 3.91 6.89 -3.76
CA ARG A 109 4.91 5.92 -4.23
C ARG A 109 4.28 5.00 -5.26
N GLY A 110 5.09 4.60 -6.25
CA GLY A 110 4.65 3.69 -7.30
C GLY A 110 3.78 4.36 -8.36
N TRP A 111 3.52 3.63 -9.44
CA TRP A 111 2.76 4.15 -10.59
C TRP A 111 1.68 3.17 -11.06
N GLY A 112 1.41 2.11 -10.29
CA GLY A 112 0.71 0.91 -10.76
C GLY A 112 -0.78 1.05 -10.91
N PHE A 113 -1.47 2.01 -10.50
CA PHE A 113 -2.92 2.15 -10.60
C PHE A 113 -3.29 3.61 -10.83
N GLU A 114 -4.54 3.85 -11.23
CA GLU A 114 -5.03 5.21 -11.37
C GLU A 114 -5.56 5.73 -10.04
N ILE A 115 -4.64 6.25 -9.23
CA ILE A 115 -4.94 6.80 -7.91
C ILE A 115 -4.22 8.15 -7.82
N HIS A 116 -4.98 9.21 -7.58
CA HIS A 116 -4.47 10.57 -7.63
C HIS A 116 -4.76 11.33 -6.33
N PRO A 117 -3.74 11.93 -5.72
CA PRO A 117 -3.95 12.81 -4.57
C PRO A 117 -4.25 14.24 -5.05
N VAL A 118 -5.43 14.73 -4.73
CA VAL A 118 -5.76 16.14 -4.92
C VAL A 118 -5.95 16.73 -3.51
N ARG A 119 -7.14 17.07 -3.11
CA ARG A 119 -7.46 17.41 -1.72
C ARG A 119 -7.97 16.19 -0.95
N SER A 120 -8.36 15.19 -1.71
CA SER A 120 -8.70 13.86 -1.26
C SER A 120 -8.09 12.88 -2.24
N ILE A 121 -8.11 11.59 -1.90
CA ILE A 121 -7.58 10.56 -2.80
C ILE A 121 -8.67 10.17 -3.78
N GLU A 122 -8.36 10.26 -5.07
CA GLU A 122 -9.25 9.85 -6.15
C GLU A 122 -8.76 8.55 -6.78
N TYR A 123 -9.70 7.63 -6.98
CA TYR A 123 -9.38 6.33 -7.59
C TYR A 123 -10.58 5.70 -8.30
#